data_400a4b11730df1c468ee6bf09c275ef1
#
_entry.id   400a4b11730df1c468ee6bf09c275ef1
#
_cell.length_a   1.000
_cell.length_b   1.000
_cell.length_c   1.000
_cell.angle_alpha   90.00
_cell.angle_beta   90.00
_cell.angle_gamma   90.00
#
_symmetry.space_group_name_H-M   'P 1'
#
loop_
_entity.id
_entity.type
_entity.pdbx_description
1 polymer ?
#
loop_
_entity_poly.entity_id
_entity_poly.type
_entity_poly.pdbx_seq_one_letter_code
_entity_poly.pdbx_strand_id
1 'polypeptide(L)'
;MNVIHLIGNIGRKIELKTVGSTIVGKFSLATSSTYTNKAGEKVTETQWHDIEAWGKTAEVLERFTDKGHKLQVSGELRYDKYTNNAGTEVTRAKVRLTEFTFLQPREGGTSGPTNAEKSQVGKDEDNYD
;
A
#
# COMPACT_ATOMS: atom_id res chain seq x y z
N MET A 1 -19.77 0.71 -7.87
CA MET A 1 -18.43 1.29 -7.62
C MET A 1 -17.67 0.43 -6.62
N ASN A 2 -16.42 0.18 -6.88
CA ASN A 2 -15.60 -0.67 -6.02
C ASN A 2 -14.25 0.02 -5.86
N VAL A 3 -14.11 0.83 -4.82
CA VAL A 3 -12.91 1.64 -4.60
C VAL A 3 -12.51 1.54 -3.14
N ILE A 4 -11.22 1.33 -2.91
CA ILE A 4 -10.66 1.35 -1.57
C ILE A 4 -9.43 2.24 -1.59
N HIS A 5 -9.26 3.04 -0.54
CA HIS A 5 -8.10 3.91 -0.36
C HIS A 5 -7.42 3.56 0.95
N LEU A 6 -6.12 3.35 0.89
CA LEU A 6 -5.36 2.96 2.08
C LEU A 6 -4.09 3.80 2.15
N ILE A 7 -3.71 4.19 3.35
CA ILE A 7 -2.42 4.80 3.62
C ILE A 7 -1.74 3.97 4.69
N GLY A 8 -0.55 3.50 4.39
CA GLY A 8 0.14 2.66 5.34
C GLY A 8 1.59 2.47 4.96
N ASN A 9 2.23 1.53 5.63
CA ASN A 9 3.64 1.26 5.40
C ASN A 9 3.83 -0.10 4.76
N ILE A 10 4.77 -0.16 3.83
CA ILE A 10 5.08 -1.40 3.12
C ILE A 10 5.73 -2.38 4.10
N GLY A 11 5.18 -3.58 4.18
CA GLY A 11 5.68 -4.58 5.12
C GLY A 11 6.87 -5.35 4.61
N ARG A 12 7.00 -5.45 3.31
CA ARG A 12 8.15 -6.11 2.70
C ARG A 12 8.29 -5.59 1.29
N LYS A 13 9.50 -5.72 0.78
CA LYS A 13 9.78 -5.23 -0.57
C LYS A 13 8.90 -5.95 -1.58
N ILE A 14 8.52 -5.22 -2.61
CA ILE A 14 7.64 -5.73 -3.65
C ILE A 14 8.35 -6.84 -4.42
N GLU A 15 7.66 -7.94 -4.60
CA GLU A 15 8.16 -9.05 -5.39
C GLU A 15 7.53 -9.02 -6.76
N LEU A 16 8.36 -9.01 -7.78
CA LEU A 16 7.88 -9.03 -9.15
C LEU A 16 7.83 -10.45 -9.67
N LYS A 17 6.81 -10.74 -10.45
CA LYS A 17 6.66 -12.03 -11.07
C LYS A 17 6.08 -11.84 -12.47
N THR A 18 6.59 -12.62 -13.42
CA THR A 18 6.06 -12.56 -14.78
C THR A 18 4.90 -13.54 -14.91
N VAL A 19 3.78 -13.04 -15.39
CA VAL A 19 2.59 -13.85 -15.64
C VAL A 19 2.19 -13.62 -17.08
N GLY A 20 2.41 -14.65 -17.92
CA GLY A 20 2.22 -14.48 -19.35
C GLY A 20 3.18 -13.42 -19.88
N SER A 21 2.65 -12.40 -20.50
CA SER A 21 3.48 -11.31 -21.04
C SER A 21 3.46 -10.07 -20.13
N THR A 22 2.96 -10.23 -18.90
CA THR A 22 2.78 -9.11 -17.99
C THR A 22 3.54 -9.35 -16.70
N ILE A 23 3.91 -8.26 -16.02
CA ILE A 23 4.56 -8.34 -14.73
C ILE A 23 3.55 -8.00 -13.65
N VAL A 24 3.59 -8.76 -12.57
CA VAL A 24 2.73 -8.57 -11.40
C VAL A 24 3.63 -8.33 -10.19
N GLY A 25 3.33 -7.31 -9.42
CA GLY A 25 4.04 -7.05 -8.18
C GLY A 25 3.10 -7.24 -7.01
N LYS A 26 3.56 -7.94 -5.98
CA LYS A 26 2.76 -8.18 -4.78
C LYS A 26 3.50 -7.70 -3.56
N PHE A 27 2.78 -7.07 -2.65
CA PHE A 27 3.36 -6.61 -1.41
C PHE A 27 2.28 -6.49 -0.34
N SER A 28 2.72 -6.30 0.90
CA SER A 28 1.81 -6.09 2.03
C SER A 28 1.87 -4.65 2.45
N LEU A 29 0.72 -4.08 2.78
CA LEU A 29 0.63 -2.72 3.29
C LEU A 29 -0.02 -2.79 4.66
N ALA A 30 0.62 -2.20 5.66
CA ALA A 30 0.12 -2.19 7.02
C ALA A 30 -0.56 -0.86 7.31
N THR A 31 -1.85 -0.93 7.65
CA THR A 31 -2.56 0.24 8.11
C THR A 31 -2.80 0.11 9.61
N SER A 32 -2.71 1.22 10.32
CA SER A 32 -2.85 1.19 11.78
C SER A 32 -3.94 2.14 12.23
N SER A 33 -4.69 1.74 13.23
CA SER A 33 -5.64 2.62 13.85
C SER A 33 -5.46 2.52 15.36
N THR A 34 -5.72 3.63 16.04
CA THR A 34 -5.56 3.71 17.49
C THR A 34 -6.90 4.09 18.09
N TYR A 35 -7.27 3.39 19.16
CA TYR A 35 -8.50 3.69 19.87
C TYR A 35 -8.27 3.57 21.35
N THR A 36 -9.20 4.12 22.14
CA THR A 36 -9.15 4.02 23.58
C THR A 36 -10.14 2.94 24.01
N ASN A 37 -9.64 1.95 24.76
CA ASN A 37 -10.50 0.86 25.22
C ASN A 37 -11.29 1.28 26.46
N LYS A 38 -12.08 0.36 26.98
CA LYS A 38 -12.93 0.65 28.12
C LYS A 38 -12.15 0.96 29.38
N ALA A 39 -10.92 0.50 29.46
CA ALA A 39 -10.06 0.77 30.61
C ALA A 39 -9.33 2.10 30.49
N GLY A 40 -9.58 2.86 29.44
CA GLY A 40 -8.93 4.15 29.23
C GLY A 40 -7.56 4.06 28.62
N GLU A 41 -7.17 2.90 28.13
CA GLU A 41 -5.85 2.69 27.54
C GLU A 41 -5.90 2.85 26.03
N LYS A 42 -4.82 3.39 25.46
CA LYS A 42 -4.71 3.48 24.02
C LYS A 42 -4.27 2.15 23.44
N VAL A 43 -4.99 1.68 22.45
CA VAL A 43 -4.70 0.41 21.78
C VAL A 43 -4.48 0.70 20.30
N THR A 44 -3.39 0.16 19.75
CA THR A 44 -3.11 0.28 18.32
C THR A 44 -3.34 -1.06 17.67
N GLU A 45 -4.13 -1.04 16.60
CA GLU A 45 -4.39 -2.24 15.81
C GLU A 45 -3.78 -2.06 14.43
N THR A 46 -3.13 -3.10 13.94
CA THR A 46 -2.54 -3.08 12.61
C THR A 46 -3.23 -4.11 11.75
N GLN A 47 -3.63 -3.70 10.57
CA GLN A 47 -4.21 -4.60 9.59
C GLN A 47 -3.24 -4.72 8.43
N TRP A 48 -3.05 -5.94 7.94
CA TRP A 48 -2.16 -6.22 6.82
C TRP A 48 -2.98 -6.47 5.58
N HIS A 49 -2.73 -5.69 4.55
CA HIS A 49 -3.48 -5.79 3.29
C HIS A 49 -2.56 -6.34 2.20
N ASP A 50 -3.09 -7.28 1.43
CA ASP A 50 -2.37 -7.79 0.27
C ASP A 50 -2.66 -6.88 -0.90
N ILE A 51 -1.61 -6.33 -1.49
CA ILE A 51 -1.75 -5.40 -2.61
C ILE A 51 -1.12 -6.02 -3.84
N GLU A 52 -1.82 -5.91 -4.96
CA GLU A 52 -1.35 -6.45 -6.23
C GLU A 52 -1.31 -5.33 -7.26
N ALA A 53 -0.16 -5.15 -7.89
CA ALA A 53 0.01 -4.15 -8.93
C ALA A 53 0.43 -4.84 -10.21
N TRP A 54 0.05 -4.26 -11.35
CA TRP A 54 0.29 -4.87 -12.65
C TRP A 54 1.12 -3.97 -13.55
N GLY A 55 1.94 -4.59 -14.39
CA GLY A 55 2.64 -3.91 -15.46
C GLY A 55 3.62 -2.87 -14.98
N LYS A 56 3.63 -1.74 -15.65
CA LYS A 56 4.58 -0.69 -15.35
C LYS A 56 4.45 -0.15 -13.94
N THR A 57 3.24 -0.10 -13.41
CA THR A 57 3.01 0.34 -12.05
C THR A 57 3.78 -0.54 -11.07
N ALA A 58 3.76 -1.85 -11.29
CA ALA A 58 4.50 -2.77 -10.43
C ALA A 58 6.00 -2.51 -10.50
N GLU A 59 6.50 -2.26 -11.71
CA GLU A 59 7.93 -2.00 -11.90
C GLU A 59 8.37 -0.71 -11.21
N VAL A 60 7.56 0.33 -11.32
CA VAL A 60 7.86 1.61 -10.68
C VAL A 60 7.90 1.45 -9.17
N LEU A 61 6.91 0.77 -8.62
CA LEU A 61 6.87 0.54 -7.18
C LEU A 61 8.06 -0.26 -6.70
N GLU A 62 8.44 -1.29 -7.43
CA GLU A 62 9.57 -2.11 -7.03
C GLU A 62 10.86 -1.30 -7.02
N ARG A 63 11.00 -0.41 -8.00
CA ARG A 63 12.21 0.39 -8.13
C ARG A 63 12.36 1.47 -7.07
N PHE A 64 11.25 2.10 -6.70
CA PHE A 64 11.30 3.30 -5.87
C PHE A 64 10.80 3.13 -4.44
N THR A 65 10.46 1.91 -4.01
CA THR A 65 10.01 1.69 -2.65
C THR A 65 10.80 0.58 -2.00
N ASP A 66 10.72 0.55 -0.68
CA ASP A 66 11.35 -0.51 0.10
C ASP A 66 10.52 -0.74 1.34
N LYS A 67 10.88 -1.76 2.10
CA LYS A 67 10.22 -2.08 3.35
C LYS A 67 10.19 -0.86 4.26
N GLY A 68 9.04 -0.58 4.84
CA GLY A 68 8.87 0.52 5.77
C GLY A 68 8.46 1.83 5.14
N HIS A 69 8.50 1.95 3.83
CA HIS A 69 8.12 3.19 3.17
C HIS A 69 6.62 3.42 3.29
N LYS A 70 6.23 4.69 3.42
CA LYS A 70 4.83 5.07 3.52
C LYS A 70 4.26 5.31 2.14
N LEU A 71 3.07 4.80 1.91
CA LEU A 71 2.47 4.82 0.58
C LEU A 71 0.97 4.97 0.70
N GLN A 72 0.38 5.75 -0.21
CA GLN A 72 -1.06 5.80 -0.37
C GLN A 72 -1.40 4.94 -1.59
N VAL A 73 -2.35 4.04 -1.45
CA VAL A 73 -2.80 3.23 -2.57
C VAL A 73 -4.30 3.37 -2.73
N SER A 74 -4.73 3.31 -3.98
CA SER A 74 -6.15 3.26 -4.32
C SER A 74 -6.35 2.10 -5.25
N GLY A 75 -7.45 1.41 -5.11
CA GLY A 75 -7.69 0.27 -5.98
C GLY A 75 -9.05 -0.34 -5.77
N GLU A 76 -9.18 -1.56 -6.24
CA GLU A 76 -10.41 -2.34 -6.14
C GLU A 76 -10.22 -3.46 -5.13
N LEU A 77 -11.23 -3.67 -4.32
CA LEU A 77 -11.22 -4.81 -3.41
C LEU A 77 -11.63 -6.05 -4.20
N ARG A 78 -10.81 -7.07 -4.17
CA ARG A 78 -11.04 -8.30 -4.91
C ARG A 78 -10.86 -9.49 -4.00
N TYR A 79 -11.45 -10.61 -4.37
CA TYR A 79 -11.35 -11.85 -3.61
C TYR A 79 -10.87 -12.96 -4.51
N ASP A 80 -9.91 -13.73 -4.01
CA ASP A 80 -9.43 -14.92 -4.68
C ASP A 80 -9.86 -16.15 -3.89
N LYS A 81 -10.24 -17.21 -4.59
CA LYS A 81 -10.55 -18.47 -3.95
C LYS A 81 -9.48 -19.47 -4.31
N TYR A 82 -9.03 -20.22 -3.32
CA TYR A 82 -8.06 -21.27 -3.56
C TYR A 82 -8.25 -22.38 -2.56
N THR A 83 -7.69 -23.57 -2.89
CA THR A 83 -7.75 -24.71 -2.00
C THR A 83 -6.42 -24.81 -1.27
N ASN A 84 -6.46 -24.82 0.06
CA ASN A 84 -5.23 -24.91 0.84
C ASN A 84 -4.76 -26.37 0.92
N ASN A 85 -3.66 -26.58 1.65
CA ASN A 85 -3.05 -27.91 1.77
C ASN A 85 -3.95 -28.93 2.46
N ALA A 86 -4.90 -28.45 3.25
CA ALA A 86 -5.84 -29.33 3.94
C ALA A 86 -7.06 -29.68 3.07
N GLY A 87 -7.11 -29.20 1.84
CA GLY A 87 -8.22 -29.46 0.95
C GLY A 87 -9.42 -28.56 1.17
N THR A 88 -9.26 -27.52 1.98
CA THR A 88 -10.35 -26.59 2.29
C THR A 88 -10.30 -25.40 1.34
N GLU A 89 -11.46 -25.01 0.84
CA GLU A 89 -11.55 -23.82 0.00
C GLU A 89 -11.43 -22.58 0.88
N VAL A 90 -10.52 -21.67 0.50
CA VAL A 90 -10.24 -20.45 1.26
C VAL A 90 -10.46 -19.26 0.35
N THR A 91 -11.10 -18.23 0.89
CA THR A 91 -11.30 -16.97 0.19
C THR A 91 -10.37 -15.92 0.82
N ARG A 92 -9.62 -15.22 -0.01
CA ARG A 92 -8.68 -14.24 0.46
C ARG A 92 -8.91 -12.91 -0.23
N ALA A 93 -8.99 -11.84 0.55
CA ALA A 93 -9.19 -10.49 0.02
C ALA A 93 -7.86 -9.89 -0.39
N LYS A 94 -7.87 -9.12 -1.45
CA LYS A 94 -6.69 -8.37 -1.89
C LYS A 94 -7.16 -7.07 -2.52
N VAL A 95 -6.23 -6.14 -2.68
CA VAL A 95 -6.49 -4.88 -3.35
C VAL A 95 -5.73 -4.89 -4.66
N ARG A 96 -6.45 -4.72 -5.76
CA ARG A 96 -5.84 -4.57 -7.07
C ARG A 96 -5.59 -3.08 -7.27
N LEU A 97 -4.35 -2.71 -7.26
CA LEU A 97 -3.95 -1.31 -7.26
C LEU A 97 -4.25 -0.63 -8.60
N THR A 98 -4.87 0.54 -8.53
CA THR A 98 -5.11 1.36 -9.72
C THR A 98 -4.24 2.62 -9.72
N GLU A 99 -3.99 3.19 -8.53
CA GLU A 99 -3.11 4.37 -8.42
C GLU A 99 -2.41 4.36 -7.07
N PHE A 100 -1.32 5.10 -7.00
CA PHE A 100 -0.60 5.22 -5.75
C PHE A 100 0.08 6.58 -5.69
N THR A 101 0.46 6.98 -4.46
CA THR A 101 1.21 8.20 -4.23
C THR A 101 2.27 7.91 -3.18
N PHE A 102 3.50 8.29 -3.46
CA PHE A 102 4.58 8.15 -2.49
C PHE A 102 4.41 9.20 -1.41
N LEU A 103 4.45 8.76 -0.15
CA LEU A 103 4.33 9.66 0.99
C LEU A 103 5.58 9.70 1.84
N GLN A 104 6.59 8.95 1.45
CA GLN A 104 7.85 8.92 2.16
C GLN A 104 8.60 10.22 1.89
N PRO A 105 9.09 10.93 2.93
CA PRO A 105 9.86 12.13 2.71
C PRO A 105 11.10 11.82 1.88
N ARG A 106 11.49 12.77 1.04
CA ARG A 106 12.68 12.59 0.24
C ARG A 106 13.92 12.65 1.10
N GLU A 107 14.75 11.69 0.85
CA GLU A 107 16.03 11.68 1.49
C GLU A 107 16.87 12.82 0.98
N GLY A 108 17.60 13.46 1.84
CA GLY A 108 18.38 14.57 1.39
C GLY A 108 17.56 15.78 1.19
N GLY A 109 16.44 15.71 1.49
CA GLY A 109 15.57 16.76 1.66
C GLY A 109 15.39 17.64 0.61
N THR A 110 15.41 17.81 -0.08
CA THR A 110 15.16 18.76 -0.85
C THR A 110 14.01 18.64 -1.41
N SER A 111 13.69 18.86 -1.12
CA SER A 111 12.76 18.63 -1.60
C SER A 111 12.30 19.30 -2.37
N GLY A 112 12.36 19.50 -2.62
CA GLY A 112 11.97 19.92 -3.22
C GLY A 112 10.88 20.21 -3.64
N PRO A 113 10.68 20.85 -3.95
CA PRO A 113 9.50 21.04 -4.19
C PRO A 113 8.62 20.53 -4.79
N THR A 114 8.79 20.23 -4.62
CA THR A 114 7.80 19.89 -4.90
C THR A 114 6.91 19.71 -5.18
N ASN A 115 6.84 19.81 -5.19
CA ASN A 115 5.70 19.60 -5.28
C ASN A 115 5.12 19.31 -5.20
N ALA A 116 5.50 19.53 -5.06
CA ALA A 116 4.66 19.28 -4.78
C ALA A 116 4.23 19.21 -4.62
N GLU A 117 4.47 19.29 -4.75
CA GLU A 117 3.75 19.16 -4.51
C GLU A 117 3.27 19.16 -4.28
N LYS A 118 3.64 19.61 -4.35
CA LYS A 118 2.90 19.52 -4.05
C LYS A 118 2.43 19.39 -3.75
N SER A 119 2.98 19.63 -3.82
CA SER A 119 2.24 19.43 -3.50
C SER A 119 2.11 19.35 -3.18
N GLN A 120 2.40 19.59 -2.97
CA GLN A 120 1.89 19.44 -2.53
C GLN A 120 1.70 19.48 -2.03
N VAL A 121 2.18 19.85 -1.96
CA VAL A 121 1.67 19.80 -1.39
C VAL A 121 1.67 19.79 -0.94
N GLY A 122 2.15 20.26 -0.82
CA GLY A 122 1.65 20.13 -0.29
C GLY A 122 1.79 20.26 0.18
N LYS A 123 1.99 20.50 0.45
CA LYS A 123 1.68 20.46 0.98
C LYS A 123 1.41 20.33 1.43
N ASP A 124 1.83 20.49 1.35
CA ASP A 124 1.27 20.19 1.79
C ASP A 124 1.25 19.92 2.12
N GLU A 125 1.63 19.94 2.29
CA GLU A 125 1.28 19.52 2.65
C GLU A 125 1.20 19.29 3.10
N ASP A 126 1.57 19.56 3.20
CA ASP A 126 1.17 19.12 3.67
C ASP A 126 0.91 18.85 4.14
N ASN A 127 0.96 18.78 4.40
CA ASN A 127 0.40 18.23 4.86
C ASN A 127 -0.01 17.57 5.11
N TYR A 128 0.01 17.33 5.13
CA TYR A 128 -0.57 16.36 5.37
C TYR A 128 -0.20 15.73 6.11
N ASP A 129 -0.19 15.51 6.84
CA ASP A 129 -0.19 14.70 7.40
C ASP A 129 -0.32 14.45 7.85
#